data_b4e5bb59fe8273425928c4d20b899f17
#
_entry.id   b4e5bb59fe8273425928c4d20b899f17
#
_cell.length_a   1.000
_cell.length_b   1.000
_cell.length_c   1.000
_cell.angle_alpha   90.00
_cell.angle_beta   90.00
_cell.angle_gamma   90.00
#
_symmetry.space_group_name_H-M   'P 1'
#
loop_
_entity.id
_entity.type
_entity.pdbx_description
1 polymer ?
#
loop_
_entity_poly.entity_id
_entity_poly.type
_entity_poly.pdbx_seq_one_letter_code
_entity_poly.pdbx_strand_id
1 'polypeptide(L)'
;MVDWHKRYGPQGLVVIGIHSPEFSWERPSDKVRSACEELGISYPVALDNDFAIWKSYRTRYWPTLHLIDKRGIIRFTRIGEGGYAELEAMLRRLLDED
;
A
#
# COMPACT_ATOMS: atom_id res chain seq x y z
N MET A 1 6.74 1.59 -4.37
CA MET A 1 5.49 2.36 -4.13
C MET A 1 5.68 3.85 -4.31
N VAL A 2 6.73 4.44 -3.75
CA VAL A 2 7.01 5.87 -3.93
C VAL A 2 7.13 6.22 -5.42
N ASP A 3 7.87 5.43 -6.18
CA ASP A 3 8.03 5.63 -7.62
C ASP A 3 6.69 5.50 -8.36
N TRP A 4 5.90 4.50 -8.02
CA TRP A 4 4.58 4.31 -8.65
C TRP A 4 3.63 5.46 -8.34
N HIS A 5 3.66 5.98 -7.12
CA HIS A 5 2.87 7.13 -6.73
C HIS A 5 3.20 8.35 -7.60
N LYS A 6 4.49 8.59 -7.84
CA LYS A 6 4.94 9.71 -8.67
C LYS A 6 4.60 9.52 -10.15
N ARG A 7 4.83 8.31 -10.67
CA ARG A 7 4.66 8.01 -12.10
C ARG A 7 3.21 7.88 -12.52
N TYR A 8 2.41 7.20 -11.71
CA TYR A 8 1.03 6.86 -12.06
C TYR A 8 -0.04 7.68 -11.33
N GLY A 9 0.34 8.44 -10.31
CA GLY A 9 -0.58 9.34 -9.62
C GLY A 9 -1.33 10.26 -10.58
N PRO A 10 -0.64 10.95 -11.51
CA PRO A 10 -1.30 11.79 -12.50
C PRO A 10 -2.23 11.04 -13.45
N GLN A 11 -2.07 9.74 -13.59
CA GLN A 11 -2.92 8.88 -14.41
C GLN A 11 -4.12 8.30 -13.65
N GLY A 12 -4.22 8.57 -12.35
CA GLY A 12 -5.34 8.14 -11.54
C GLY A 12 -5.01 7.12 -10.45
N LEU A 13 -3.76 6.73 -10.28
CA LEU A 13 -3.37 5.83 -9.21
C LEU A 13 -3.44 6.54 -7.86
N VAL A 14 -4.11 5.92 -6.90
CA VAL A 14 -4.09 6.37 -5.49
C VAL A 14 -3.36 5.29 -4.69
N VAL A 15 -2.30 5.69 -3.99
CA VAL A 15 -1.54 4.80 -3.11
C VAL A 15 -1.90 5.14 -1.67
N ILE A 16 -2.25 4.12 -0.90
CA ILE A 16 -2.52 4.26 0.53
C ILE A 16 -1.67 3.22 1.25
N GLY A 17 -0.80 3.68 2.14
CA GLY A 17 -0.03 2.80 3.01
C GLY A 17 -0.81 2.49 4.27
N ILE A 18 -0.74 1.24 4.72
CA ILE A 18 -1.33 0.82 5.99
C ILE A 18 -0.19 0.34 6.88
N HIS A 19 0.02 1.05 7.98
CA HIS A 19 1.05 0.68 8.94
C HIS A 19 0.43 -0.15 10.07
N SER A 20 0.48 -1.48 9.93
CA SER A 20 0.10 -2.42 10.97
C SER A 20 1.40 -2.85 11.67
N PRO A 21 1.64 -2.48 12.92
CA PRO A 21 2.94 -2.67 13.54
C PRO A 21 3.22 -4.15 13.82
N GLU A 22 4.38 -4.62 13.38
CA GLU A 22 4.86 -5.97 13.70
C GLU A 22 5.38 -6.00 15.14
N PHE A 23 6.01 -4.91 15.58
CA PHE A 23 6.61 -4.78 16.90
C PHE A 23 6.05 -3.56 17.63
N SER A 24 6.03 -3.61 18.97
CA SER A 24 5.44 -2.54 19.79
C SER A 24 6.11 -1.18 19.59
N TRP A 25 7.41 -1.14 19.31
CA TRP A 25 8.12 0.12 19.09
C TRP A 25 7.78 0.81 17.78
N GLU A 26 7.05 0.13 16.89
CA GLU A 26 6.59 0.72 15.62
C GLU A 26 5.29 1.51 15.77
N ARG A 27 4.64 1.44 16.96
CA ARG A 27 3.33 2.08 17.18
C ARG A 27 3.35 3.61 17.26
N PRO A 28 4.40 4.27 17.83
CA PRO A 28 4.38 5.73 17.95
C PRO A 28 4.25 6.41 16.60
N SER A 29 3.28 7.33 16.48
CA SER A 29 2.97 8.02 15.22
C SER A 29 4.12 8.92 14.74
N ASP A 30 4.88 9.49 15.65
CA ASP A 30 6.05 10.31 15.32
C ASP A 30 7.15 9.50 14.65
N LYS A 31 7.36 8.25 15.05
CA LYS A 31 8.32 7.35 14.41
C LYS A 31 7.88 6.97 13.01
N VAL A 32 6.60 6.72 12.81
CA VAL A 32 6.04 6.44 11.49
C VAL A 32 6.20 7.65 10.58
N ARG A 33 5.91 8.84 11.09
CA ARG A 33 6.07 10.08 10.34
C ARG A 33 7.52 10.29 9.91
N SER A 34 8.47 10.11 10.83
CA SER A 34 9.90 10.24 10.54
C SER A 34 10.35 9.25 9.48
N ALA A 35 9.90 7.99 9.57
CA ALA A 35 10.22 6.98 8.57
C ALA A 35 9.67 7.35 7.19
N CYS A 36 8.45 7.88 7.13
CA CYS A 36 7.87 8.34 5.86
C CYS A 36 8.68 9.48 5.25
N GLU A 37 9.14 10.43 6.06
CA GLU A 37 9.97 11.53 5.60
C GLU A 37 11.30 11.03 5.04
N GLU A 38 11.97 10.10 5.74
CA GLU A 38 13.24 9.53 5.30
C GLU A 38 13.10 8.75 3.99
N LEU A 39 12.01 8.03 3.81
CA LEU A 39 11.76 7.22 2.62
C LEU A 39 11.13 8.01 1.48
N GLY A 40 10.82 9.29 1.68
CA GLY A 40 10.19 10.13 0.67
C GLY A 40 8.74 9.74 0.37
N ILE A 41 8.05 9.17 1.34
CA ILE A 41 6.64 8.77 1.20
C ILE A 41 5.76 10.00 1.33
N SER A 42 5.09 10.36 0.23
CA SER A 42 4.15 11.49 0.19
C SER A 42 2.69 11.07 0.07
N TYR A 43 2.42 9.79 -0.15
CA TYR A 43 1.06 9.27 -0.16
C TYR A 43 0.55 9.04 1.28
N PRO A 44 -0.78 8.99 1.47
CA PRO A 44 -1.35 8.77 2.82
C PRO A 44 -0.93 7.44 3.42
N VAL A 45 -0.63 7.45 4.71
CA VAL A 45 -0.32 6.24 5.48
C VAL A 45 -1.26 6.21 6.68
N ALA A 46 -2.09 5.18 6.77
CA ALA A 46 -2.99 4.98 7.89
C ALA A 46 -2.29 4.16 8.98
N LEU A 47 -2.47 4.58 10.23
CA LEU A 47 -1.96 3.84 11.38
C LEU A 47 -2.99 2.78 11.78
N ASP A 48 -2.57 1.53 11.77
CA ASP A 48 -3.43 0.39 12.09
C ASP A 48 -2.94 -0.32 13.36
N ASN A 49 -2.74 0.46 14.43
CA ASN A 49 -2.19 -0.04 15.69
C ASN A 49 -3.06 -1.13 16.33
N ASP A 50 -4.36 -1.14 16.06
CA ASP A 50 -5.31 -2.13 16.58
C ASP A 50 -5.52 -3.32 15.65
N PHE A 51 -4.84 -3.34 14.50
CA PHE A 51 -5.00 -4.37 13.49
C PHE A 51 -6.41 -4.50 12.91
N ALA A 52 -7.20 -3.44 12.99
CA ALA A 52 -8.57 -3.45 12.46
C ALA A 52 -8.59 -3.63 10.94
N ILE A 53 -7.74 -2.88 10.22
CA ILE A 53 -7.61 -2.98 8.77
C ILE A 53 -6.98 -4.32 8.39
N TRP A 54 -5.94 -4.73 9.11
CA TRP A 54 -5.28 -6.03 8.95
C TRP A 54 -6.31 -7.16 8.98
N LYS A 55 -7.17 -7.17 9.98
CA LYS A 55 -8.21 -8.19 10.16
C LYS A 55 -9.29 -8.10 9.08
N SER A 56 -9.72 -6.89 8.72
CA SER A 56 -10.73 -6.66 7.68
C SER A 56 -10.32 -7.25 6.33
N TYR A 57 -9.04 -7.13 5.99
CA TYR A 57 -8.49 -7.65 4.74
C TYR A 57 -7.96 -9.08 4.88
N ARG A 58 -8.14 -9.70 6.04
CA ARG A 58 -7.66 -11.06 6.36
C ARG A 58 -6.16 -11.21 6.12
N THR A 59 -5.41 -10.15 6.41
CA THR A 59 -3.96 -10.12 6.22
C THR A 59 -3.29 -11.04 7.23
N ARG A 60 -2.27 -11.76 6.81
CA ARG A 60 -1.54 -12.71 7.67
C ARG A 60 -0.03 -12.45 7.70
N TYR A 61 0.49 -11.77 6.69
CA TYR A 61 1.93 -11.57 6.52
C TYR A 61 2.25 -10.15 6.11
N TRP A 62 3.44 -9.68 6.48
CA TRP A 62 4.03 -8.43 6.01
C TRP A 62 5.03 -8.74 4.90
N PRO A 63 5.16 -7.97 3.85
CA PRO A 63 4.15 -7.01 3.40
C PRO A 63 3.05 -7.71 2.60
N THR A 64 1.89 -7.08 2.53
CA THR A 64 0.80 -7.50 1.66
C THR A 64 0.35 -6.31 0.84
N LEU A 65 0.14 -6.51 -0.46
CA LEU A 65 -0.29 -5.49 -1.39
C LEU A 65 -1.56 -5.92 -2.10
N HIS A 66 -2.51 -5.01 -2.17
CA HIS A 66 -3.75 -5.22 -2.92
C HIS A 66 -3.84 -4.20 -4.05
N LEU A 67 -4.18 -4.65 -5.26
CA LEU A 67 -4.58 -3.78 -6.35
C LEU A 67 -6.11 -3.77 -6.41
N ILE A 68 -6.68 -2.59 -6.23
CA ILE A 68 -8.13 -2.38 -6.19
C ILE A 68 -8.51 -1.55 -7.41
N ASP A 69 -9.52 -1.99 -8.16
CA ASP A 69 -9.93 -1.28 -9.37
C ASP A 69 -10.81 -0.07 -9.05
N LYS A 70 -11.24 0.64 -10.10
CA LYS A 70 -12.06 1.85 -9.98
C LYS A 70 -13.44 1.58 -9.38
N ARG A 71 -13.87 0.33 -9.33
CA ARG A 71 -15.14 -0.09 -8.75
C ARG A 71 -15.02 -0.52 -7.29
N GLY A 72 -13.80 -0.52 -6.74
CA GLY A 72 -13.53 -0.94 -5.37
C GLY A 72 -13.36 -2.43 -5.20
N ILE A 73 -13.10 -3.16 -6.28
CA ILE A 73 -12.92 -4.61 -6.25
C ILE A 73 -11.43 -4.94 -6.22
N ILE A 74 -11.03 -5.82 -5.30
CA ILE A 74 -9.66 -6.32 -5.24
C ILE A 74 -9.43 -7.24 -6.44
N ARG A 75 -8.51 -6.85 -7.32
CA ARG A 75 -8.20 -7.58 -8.55
C ARG A 75 -6.94 -8.42 -8.44
N PHE A 76 -6.05 -8.06 -7.53
CA PHE A 76 -4.80 -8.77 -7.32
C PHE A 76 -4.31 -8.58 -5.89
N THR A 77 -3.75 -9.63 -5.29
CA THR A 77 -3.12 -9.58 -3.97
C THR A 77 -1.75 -10.23 -4.07
N ARG A 78 -0.74 -9.53 -3.57
CA ARG A 78 0.62 -10.04 -3.47
C ARG A 78 1.02 -10.13 -2.01
N ILE A 79 1.44 -11.32 -1.58
CA ILE A 79 1.97 -11.55 -0.24
C ILE A 79 3.49 -11.66 -0.35
N GLY A 80 4.20 -10.85 0.46
CA GLY A 80 5.66 -10.83 0.46
C GLY A 80 6.25 -9.86 -0.56
N GLU A 81 7.57 -9.79 -0.59
CA GLU A 81 8.32 -8.91 -1.47
C GLU A 81 8.48 -9.51 -2.86
N GLY A 82 8.70 -8.64 -3.85
CA GLY A 82 9.04 -9.04 -5.21
C GLY A 82 7.84 -9.06 -6.14
N GLY A 83 8.08 -9.51 -7.39
CA GLY A 83 7.05 -9.57 -8.41
C GLY A 83 6.54 -8.22 -8.89
N TYR A 84 7.34 -7.15 -8.73
CA TYR A 84 6.90 -5.79 -9.05
C TYR A 84 6.64 -5.56 -10.53
N ALA A 85 7.37 -6.25 -11.42
CA ALA A 85 7.14 -6.12 -12.86
C ALA A 85 5.75 -6.64 -13.25
N GLU A 86 5.34 -7.77 -12.69
CA GLU A 86 4.01 -8.35 -12.90
C GLU A 86 2.91 -7.46 -12.31
N LEU A 87 3.13 -6.94 -11.11
CA LEU A 87 2.21 -6.01 -10.44
C LEU A 87 2.04 -4.74 -11.26
N GLU A 88 3.13 -4.18 -11.80
CA GLU A 88 3.09 -2.96 -12.60
C GLU A 88 2.31 -3.19 -13.90
N ALA A 89 2.47 -4.34 -14.54
CA ALA A 89 1.71 -4.69 -15.72
C ALA A 89 0.21 -4.75 -15.43
N MET A 90 -0.17 -5.36 -14.31
CA MET A 90 -1.56 -5.42 -13.85
C MET A 90 -2.09 -4.02 -13.52
N LEU A 91 -1.28 -3.19 -12.86
CA LEU A 91 -1.63 -1.82 -12.53
C LEU A 91 -1.98 -1.02 -13.78
N ARG A 92 -1.15 -1.12 -14.83
CA ARG A 92 -1.40 -0.44 -16.10
C ARG A 92 -2.71 -0.88 -16.74
N ARG A 93 -3.02 -2.17 -16.69
CA ARG A 93 -4.29 -2.70 -17.19
C ARG A 93 -5.48 -2.10 -16.45
N LEU A 94 -5.38 -2.03 -15.13
CA LEU A 94 -6.46 -1.48 -14.30
C LEU A 94 -6.65 0.02 -14.55
N LEU A 95 -5.58 0.76 -14.79
CA LEU A 95 -5.66 2.19 -15.13
C LEU A 95 -6.37 2.41 -16.47
N ASP A 96 -6.23 1.49 -17.41
CA ASP A 96 -6.85 1.57 -18.73
C ASP A 96 -8.33 1.11 -18.74
N GLU A 97 -8.80 0.46 -17.67
CA GLU A 97 -10.20 0.05 -17.54
C GLU A 97 -11.10 1.26 -17.28
N ASP A 98 -12.28 1.22 -17.87
CA ASP A 98 -13.30 2.27 -17.68
C ASP A 98 -13.97 2.25 -16.30
#